data_05c51bc991f6b8de3dad06a33189beb7
#
_entry.id   05c51bc991f6b8de3dad06a33189beb7
#
_cell.length_a   1.000
_cell.length_b   1.000
_cell.length_c   1.000
_cell.angle_alpha   90.00
_cell.angle_beta   90.00
_cell.angle_gamma   90.00
#
_symmetry.space_group_name_H-M   'P 1'
#
loop_
_entity.id
_entity.type
_entity.pdbx_description
1 polymer ?
#
loop_
_entity_poly.entity_id
_entity_poly.type
_entity_poly.pdbx_seq_one_letter_code
_entity_poly.pdbx_strand_id
1 'polypeptide(L)'
;MDAIPNLKEVQKKFETAVLQNIKRDGVDDLLTALKTKTDFFRAPCSTKYHLNIIGGLVLHSLNVLDCLINLDKQYDLNLNQESMIIIALFHDICKSNFYTTDYRNVKEGGKWIKKEIWIVDDKFPAGHGEKSCFIIQYYMQLKPEELLAIRWHMGAFEAGVPDNYSTTRSFNKAGDYSKLVHALQIADQSATFFLEE
;
A
#
# COMPACT_ATOMS: atom_id res chain seq x y z
N MET A 1 -3.54 1.52 -21.47
CA MET A 1 -2.53 1.46 -20.38
C MET A 1 -1.98 0.07 -20.28
N ASP A 2 -0.69 -0.04 -19.95
CA ASP A 2 -0.03 -1.34 -19.76
C ASP A 2 -0.48 -1.97 -18.45
N ALA A 3 -0.29 -3.29 -18.33
CA ALA A 3 -0.55 -4.05 -17.12
C ALA A 3 0.72 -4.78 -16.69
N ILE A 4 0.81 -5.11 -15.38
CA ILE A 4 1.90 -5.95 -14.91
C ILE A 4 1.89 -7.31 -15.61
N PRO A 5 3.06 -7.91 -15.85
CA PRO A 5 3.13 -9.29 -16.33
C PRO A 5 2.43 -10.25 -15.36
N ASN A 6 1.72 -11.24 -15.90
CA ASN A 6 1.11 -12.31 -15.10
C ASN A 6 0.17 -11.84 -13.98
N LEU A 7 -0.64 -10.81 -14.22
CA LEU A 7 -1.57 -10.24 -13.21
C LEU A 7 -2.36 -11.31 -12.44
N LYS A 8 -2.84 -12.37 -13.12
CA LYS A 8 -3.57 -13.47 -12.46
C LYS A 8 -2.72 -14.24 -11.45
N GLU A 9 -1.45 -14.44 -11.73
CA GLU A 9 -0.52 -15.13 -10.80
C GLU A 9 -0.19 -14.23 -9.61
N VAL A 10 0.00 -12.94 -9.83
CA VAL A 10 0.23 -11.96 -8.78
C VAL A 10 -0.99 -11.89 -7.85
N GLN A 11 -2.20 -11.81 -8.40
CA GLN A 11 -3.43 -11.87 -7.64
C GLN A 11 -3.53 -13.16 -6.83
N LYS A 12 -3.24 -14.33 -7.42
CA LYS A 12 -3.25 -15.61 -6.73
C LYS A 12 -2.22 -15.67 -5.60
N LYS A 13 -1.02 -15.11 -5.79
CA LYS A 13 -0.01 -15.00 -4.73
C LYS A 13 -0.53 -14.19 -3.54
N PHE A 14 -1.14 -13.02 -3.80
CA PHE A 14 -1.74 -12.17 -2.77
C PHE A 14 -2.82 -12.92 -2.01
N GLU A 15 -3.79 -13.52 -2.70
CA GLU A 15 -4.88 -14.29 -2.09
C GLU A 15 -4.34 -15.46 -1.24
N THR A 16 -3.32 -16.16 -1.74
CA THR A 16 -2.67 -17.25 -1.01
C THR A 16 -1.99 -16.75 0.26
N ALA A 17 -1.25 -15.64 0.18
CA ALA A 17 -0.59 -15.05 1.34
C ALA A 17 -1.61 -14.65 2.42
N VAL A 18 -2.72 -14.05 2.03
CA VAL A 18 -3.82 -13.70 2.96
C VAL A 18 -4.41 -14.95 3.59
N LEU A 19 -4.94 -15.90 2.80
CA LEU A 19 -5.72 -17.02 3.28
C LEU A 19 -4.92 -18.03 4.12
N GLN A 20 -3.63 -18.19 3.81
CA GLN A 20 -2.79 -19.15 4.54
C GLN A 20 -2.30 -18.60 5.89
N ASN A 21 -2.13 -17.29 6.01
CA ASN A 21 -1.40 -16.70 7.13
C ASN A 21 -2.23 -15.82 8.07
N ILE A 22 -3.36 -15.28 7.61
CA ILE A 22 -4.22 -14.43 8.44
C ILE A 22 -5.39 -15.27 8.96
N LYS A 23 -5.52 -15.35 10.29
CA LYS A 23 -6.54 -16.17 10.97
C LYS A 23 -7.53 -15.32 11.79
N ARG A 24 -7.78 -14.09 11.32
CA ARG A 24 -8.66 -13.14 12.00
C ARG A 24 -10.05 -13.15 11.39
N ASP A 25 -11.04 -12.98 12.25
CA ASP A 25 -12.42 -12.75 11.82
C ASP A 25 -12.48 -11.55 10.88
N GLY A 26 -13.25 -11.70 9.80
CA GLY A 26 -13.46 -10.66 8.81
C GLY A 26 -12.42 -10.58 7.68
N VAL A 27 -11.32 -11.36 7.71
CA VAL A 27 -10.34 -11.36 6.62
C VAL A 27 -10.93 -11.84 5.30
N ASP A 28 -11.80 -12.85 5.33
CA ASP A 28 -12.47 -13.38 4.13
C ASP A 28 -13.43 -12.33 3.54
N ASP A 29 -14.13 -11.57 4.40
CA ASP A 29 -15.01 -10.48 3.97
C ASP A 29 -14.21 -9.33 3.36
N LEU A 30 -13.07 -8.97 3.95
CA LEU A 30 -12.14 -7.99 3.39
C LEU A 30 -11.63 -8.42 2.01
N LEU A 31 -11.14 -9.66 1.90
CA LEU A 31 -10.63 -10.18 0.62
C LEU A 31 -11.75 -10.24 -0.44
N THR A 32 -12.95 -10.66 -0.06
CA THR A 32 -14.12 -10.67 -0.94
C THR A 32 -14.47 -9.25 -1.42
N ALA A 33 -14.44 -8.28 -0.52
CA ALA A 33 -14.68 -6.88 -0.88
C ALA A 33 -13.63 -6.34 -1.85
N LEU A 34 -12.35 -6.62 -1.64
CA LEU A 34 -11.28 -6.24 -2.56
C LEU A 34 -11.50 -6.80 -3.97
N LYS A 35 -11.98 -8.04 -4.07
CA LYS A 35 -12.22 -8.73 -5.34
C LYS A 35 -13.48 -8.24 -6.08
N THR A 36 -14.53 -7.88 -5.35
CA THR A 36 -15.87 -7.68 -5.92
C THR A 36 -16.40 -6.25 -5.85
N LYS A 37 -15.88 -5.43 -4.92
CA LYS A 37 -16.37 -4.07 -4.67
C LYS A 37 -15.36 -2.98 -4.98
N THR A 38 -14.10 -3.38 -5.26
CA THR A 38 -13.02 -2.43 -5.53
C THR A 38 -12.23 -2.81 -6.77
N ASP A 39 -11.40 -1.89 -7.23
CA ASP A 39 -10.44 -2.11 -8.30
C ASP A 39 -9.04 -2.50 -7.80
N PHE A 40 -8.86 -2.84 -6.50
CA PHE A 40 -7.57 -3.10 -5.84
C PHE A 40 -6.61 -3.93 -6.71
N PHE A 41 -7.08 -5.03 -7.29
CA PHE A 41 -6.25 -5.90 -8.13
C PHE A 41 -5.94 -5.33 -9.52
N ARG A 42 -6.53 -4.20 -9.89
CA ARG A 42 -6.32 -3.52 -11.17
C ARG A 42 -5.78 -2.11 -11.03
N ALA A 43 -5.91 -1.50 -9.84
CA ALA A 43 -5.45 -0.16 -9.56
C ALA A 43 -3.93 -0.02 -9.80
N PRO A 44 -3.45 1.13 -10.28
CA PRO A 44 -2.04 1.47 -10.29
C PRO A 44 -1.58 1.78 -8.86
N CYS A 45 -0.28 1.71 -8.61
CA CYS A 45 0.28 2.14 -7.33
C CYS A 45 0.42 3.66 -7.24
N SER A 46 0.65 4.32 -8.38
CA SER A 46 0.79 5.78 -8.47
C SER A 46 0.27 6.31 -9.81
N THR A 47 0.17 7.64 -9.95
CA THR A 47 -0.20 8.28 -11.22
C THR A 47 0.98 8.50 -12.18
N LYS A 48 2.23 8.56 -11.67
CA LYS A 48 3.41 8.93 -12.46
C LYS A 48 4.70 8.21 -12.09
N TYR A 49 4.77 7.72 -10.86
CA TYR A 49 6.00 7.18 -10.30
C TYR A 49 6.04 5.65 -10.48
N HIS A 50 6.42 4.92 -9.45
CA HIS A 50 6.50 3.47 -9.46
C HIS A 50 5.14 2.83 -9.79
N LEU A 51 5.16 1.77 -10.58
CA LEU A 51 4.02 0.89 -10.91
C LEU A 51 2.73 1.64 -11.30
N ASN A 52 2.84 2.66 -12.16
CA ASN A 52 1.70 3.41 -12.70
C ASN A 52 0.94 2.64 -13.82
N ILE A 53 0.84 1.34 -13.67
CA ILE A 53 0.26 0.39 -14.62
C ILE A 53 -0.84 -0.45 -13.96
N ILE A 54 -1.67 -1.10 -14.77
CA ILE A 54 -2.75 -1.95 -14.24
C ILE A 54 -2.18 -3.09 -13.39
N GLY A 55 -2.67 -3.21 -12.15
CA GLY A 55 -2.21 -4.19 -11.16
C GLY A 55 -0.97 -3.75 -10.39
N GLY A 56 -0.53 -2.50 -10.57
CA GLY A 56 0.62 -1.96 -9.83
C GLY A 56 0.44 -2.01 -8.32
N LEU A 57 -0.76 -1.71 -7.82
CA LEU A 57 -1.06 -1.70 -6.38
C LEU A 57 -0.87 -3.06 -5.72
N VAL A 58 -1.42 -4.12 -6.31
CA VAL A 58 -1.28 -5.47 -5.76
C VAL A 58 0.16 -5.99 -5.86
N LEU A 59 0.90 -5.64 -6.91
CA LEU A 59 2.32 -5.99 -7.03
C LEU A 59 3.15 -5.28 -5.97
N HIS A 60 2.93 -3.97 -5.78
CA HIS A 60 3.57 -3.18 -4.72
C HIS A 60 3.36 -3.81 -3.34
N SER A 61 2.13 -4.15 -2.98
CA SER A 61 1.83 -4.81 -1.71
C SER A 61 2.65 -6.09 -1.47
N LEU A 62 2.86 -6.90 -2.51
CA LEU A 62 3.68 -8.10 -2.42
C LEU A 62 5.19 -7.78 -2.33
N ASN A 63 5.67 -6.78 -3.07
CA ASN A 63 7.06 -6.33 -2.98
C ASN A 63 7.38 -5.78 -1.58
N VAL A 64 6.45 -5.03 -0.99
CA VAL A 64 6.58 -4.55 0.40
C VAL A 64 6.63 -5.71 1.38
N LEU A 65 5.81 -6.75 1.19
CA LEU A 65 5.87 -7.95 2.03
C LEU A 65 7.22 -8.65 1.92
N ASP A 66 7.75 -8.83 0.71
CA ASP A 66 9.06 -9.45 0.49
C ASP A 66 10.19 -8.62 1.14
N CYS A 67 10.14 -7.29 1.01
CA CYS A 67 11.10 -6.39 1.68
C CYS A 67 11.00 -6.50 3.21
N LEU A 68 9.78 -6.52 3.77
CA LEU A 68 9.56 -6.59 5.21
C LEU A 68 10.05 -7.92 5.81
N ILE A 69 9.80 -9.05 5.13
CA ILE A 69 10.32 -10.36 5.53
C ILE A 69 11.86 -10.36 5.51
N ASN A 70 12.48 -9.76 4.49
CA ASN A 70 13.93 -9.67 4.41
C ASN A 70 14.51 -8.78 5.51
N LEU A 71 13.88 -7.65 5.84
CA LEU A 71 14.27 -6.78 6.95
C LEU A 71 14.19 -7.50 8.30
N ASP A 72 13.07 -8.19 8.56
CA ASP A 72 12.88 -8.97 9.79
C ASP A 72 14.00 -9.99 9.98
N LYS A 73 14.31 -10.74 8.92
CA LYS A 73 15.37 -11.75 8.92
C LYS A 73 16.76 -11.13 9.06
N GLN A 74 17.05 -10.04 8.32
CA GLN A 74 18.38 -9.41 8.31
C GLN A 74 18.76 -8.81 9.66
N TYR A 75 17.78 -8.20 10.35
CA TYR A 75 18.02 -7.49 11.62
C TYR A 75 17.54 -8.24 12.85
N ASP A 76 17.09 -9.48 12.70
CA ASP A 76 16.55 -10.32 13.79
C ASP A 76 15.50 -9.56 14.64
N LEU A 77 14.54 -8.93 13.93
CA LEU A 77 13.55 -8.09 14.60
C LEU A 77 12.53 -8.89 15.38
N ASN A 78 12.32 -10.15 15.02
CA ASN A 78 11.37 -11.09 15.62
C ASN A 78 9.93 -10.56 15.59
N LEU A 79 9.50 -10.05 14.43
CA LEU A 79 8.17 -9.51 14.23
C LEU A 79 7.12 -10.61 14.16
N ASN A 80 5.89 -10.31 14.59
CA ASN A 80 4.79 -11.24 14.45
C ASN A 80 4.44 -11.45 12.96
N GLN A 81 4.50 -12.69 12.47
CA GLN A 81 4.32 -13.02 11.06
C GLN A 81 2.96 -12.58 10.52
N GLU A 82 1.86 -12.85 11.25
CA GLU A 82 0.53 -12.41 10.83
C GLU A 82 0.43 -10.90 10.69
N SER A 83 0.98 -10.17 11.69
CA SER A 83 1.00 -8.70 11.66
C SER A 83 1.82 -8.15 10.50
N MET A 84 2.99 -8.74 10.20
CA MET A 84 3.79 -8.36 9.01
C MET A 84 2.99 -8.48 7.72
N ILE A 85 2.28 -9.61 7.55
CA ILE A 85 1.49 -9.87 6.35
C ILE A 85 0.33 -8.87 6.24
N ILE A 86 -0.37 -8.62 7.34
CA ILE A 86 -1.48 -7.66 7.37
C ILE A 86 -1.00 -6.26 6.97
N ILE A 87 0.04 -5.75 7.63
CA ILE A 87 0.49 -4.39 7.37
C ILE A 87 1.08 -4.22 5.97
N ALA A 88 1.85 -5.20 5.49
CA ALA A 88 2.44 -5.13 4.16
C ALA A 88 1.40 -5.22 3.04
N LEU A 89 0.45 -6.16 3.14
CA LEU A 89 -0.53 -6.37 2.08
C LEU A 89 -1.63 -5.31 2.03
N PHE A 90 -1.92 -4.66 3.15
CA PHE A 90 -3.07 -3.76 3.23
C PHE A 90 -2.73 -2.29 3.56
N HIS A 91 -1.44 -1.91 3.73
CA HIS A 91 -1.09 -0.53 4.10
C HIS A 91 -1.64 0.52 3.13
N ASP A 92 -1.68 0.20 1.86
CA ASP A 92 -2.07 1.06 0.75
C ASP A 92 -3.47 0.77 0.18
N ILE A 93 -4.31 0.04 0.92
CA ILE A 93 -5.68 -0.30 0.48
C ILE A 93 -6.53 0.95 0.20
N CYS A 94 -6.17 2.09 0.74
CA CYS A 94 -6.77 3.39 0.48
C CYS A 94 -6.70 3.82 -0.99
N LYS A 95 -5.77 3.25 -1.75
CA LYS A 95 -5.62 3.48 -3.20
C LYS A 95 -6.64 2.69 -4.05
N SER A 96 -7.46 1.84 -3.43
CA SER A 96 -8.58 1.18 -4.11
C SER A 96 -9.68 2.18 -4.45
N ASN A 97 -10.19 2.16 -5.69
CA ASN A 97 -11.18 3.10 -6.22
C ASN A 97 -10.76 4.57 -6.06
N PHE A 98 -9.46 4.83 -6.07
CA PHE A 98 -8.86 6.13 -5.83
C PHE A 98 -8.43 6.84 -7.12
N TYR A 99 -8.23 6.06 -8.18
CA TYR A 99 -7.77 6.57 -9.47
C TYR A 99 -8.85 6.42 -10.54
N THR A 100 -8.83 7.35 -11.48
CA THR A 100 -9.57 7.26 -12.74
C THR A 100 -8.65 7.60 -13.90
N THR A 101 -9.14 7.50 -15.14
CA THR A 101 -8.34 7.80 -16.33
C THR A 101 -8.79 9.11 -16.97
N ASP A 102 -7.84 9.83 -17.53
CA ASP A 102 -8.05 11.02 -18.33
C ASP A 102 -7.04 11.03 -19.50
N TYR A 103 -7.19 11.97 -20.42
CA TYR A 103 -6.34 12.08 -21.59
C TYR A 103 -5.49 13.34 -21.54
N ARG A 104 -4.20 13.19 -21.78
CA ARG A 104 -3.26 14.30 -21.88
C ARG A 104 -2.57 14.32 -23.25
N ASN A 105 -2.43 15.52 -23.85
CA ASN A 105 -1.59 15.67 -25.02
C ASN A 105 -0.12 15.64 -24.61
N VAL A 106 0.65 14.72 -25.19
CA VAL A 106 2.10 14.58 -24.99
C VAL A 106 2.81 14.66 -26.33
N LYS A 107 4.05 15.16 -26.35
CA LYS A 107 4.85 15.24 -27.55
C LYS A 107 5.82 14.06 -27.60
N GLU A 108 5.56 13.12 -28.50
CA GLU A 108 6.42 11.95 -28.74
C GLU A 108 6.89 11.96 -30.21
N GLY A 109 8.21 11.81 -30.43
CA GLY A 109 8.78 11.83 -31.78
C GLY A 109 8.49 13.12 -32.60
N GLY A 110 8.33 14.26 -31.91
CA GLY A 110 8.01 15.54 -32.55
C GLY A 110 6.53 15.76 -32.87
N LYS A 111 5.66 14.77 -32.64
CA LYS A 111 4.20 14.86 -32.89
C LYS A 111 3.43 14.91 -31.58
N TRP A 112 2.32 15.63 -31.55
CA TRP A 112 1.38 15.63 -30.47
C TRP A 112 0.49 14.40 -30.56
N ILE A 113 0.48 13.58 -29.50
CA ILE A 113 -0.41 12.41 -29.36
C ILE A 113 -1.25 12.54 -28.10
N LYS A 114 -2.46 12.00 -28.15
CA LYS A 114 -3.36 11.93 -26.98
C LYS A 114 -3.06 10.64 -26.22
N LYS A 115 -2.52 10.76 -25.03
CA LYS A 115 -2.15 9.63 -24.17
C LYS A 115 -3.10 9.54 -22.99
N GLU A 116 -3.59 8.34 -22.72
CA GLU A 116 -4.38 8.03 -21.52
C GLU A 116 -3.46 8.00 -20.30
N ILE A 117 -3.86 8.67 -19.23
CA ILE A 117 -3.09 8.78 -17.98
C ILE A 117 -4.00 8.50 -16.78
N TRP A 118 -3.40 8.06 -15.68
CA TRP A 118 -4.07 8.00 -14.39
C TRP A 118 -4.13 9.37 -13.74
N ILE A 119 -5.27 9.70 -13.14
CA ILE A 119 -5.47 10.88 -12.29
C ILE A 119 -6.12 10.46 -10.98
N VAL A 120 -5.90 11.25 -9.92
CA VAL A 120 -6.54 11.05 -8.62
C VAL A 120 -8.00 11.49 -8.70
N ASP A 121 -8.90 10.63 -8.20
CA ASP A 121 -10.34 10.87 -8.03
C ASP A 121 -10.77 10.43 -6.62
N ASP A 122 -10.25 11.12 -5.60
CA ASP A 122 -10.47 10.75 -4.21
C ASP A 122 -11.91 11.04 -3.75
N LYS A 123 -12.68 9.98 -3.55
CA LYS A 123 -14.08 10.07 -3.07
C LYS A 123 -14.18 10.14 -1.55
N PHE A 124 -13.10 9.86 -0.82
CA PHE A 124 -13.06 9.87 0.63
C PHE A 124 -11.75 10.51 1.11
N PRO A 125 -11.69 11.86 1.17
CA PRO A 125 -10.48 12.60 1.46
C PRO A 125 -10.12 12.55 2.96
N ALA A 126 -9.61 11.40 3.40
CA ALA A 126 -8.96 11.20 4.69
C ALA A 126 -7.45 11.08 4.48
N GLY A 127 -6.67 11.20 5.54
CA GLY A 127 -5.23 10.95 5.49
C GLY A 127 -4.93 9.56 4.93
N HIS A 128 -3.80 9.43 4.23
CA HIS A 128 -3.48 8.21 3.47
C HIS A 128 -3.48 6.96 4.35
N GLY A 129 -2.69 6.95 5.42
CA GLY A 129 -2.64 5.84 6.36
C GLY A 129 -3.94 5.67 7.15
N GLU A 130 -4.59 6.77 7.56
CA GLU A 130 -5.87 6.72 8.26
C GLU A 130 -6.96 6.05 7.41
N LYS A 131 -7.05 6.41 6.12
CA LYS A 131 -8.02 5.82 5.20
C LYS A 131 -7.82 4.30 5.09
N SER A 132 -6.58 3.83 4.98
CA SER A 132 -6.29 2.39 4.98
C SER A 132 -6.74 1.73 6.28
N CYS A 133 -6.44 2.33 7.43
CA CYS A 133 -6.90 1.84 8.72
C CYS A 133 -8.43 1.75 8.80
N PHE A 134 -9.16 2.78 8.35
CA PHE A 134 -10.64 2.77 8.36
C PHE A 134 -11.23 1.67 7.49
N ILE A 135 -10.69 1.48 6.29
CA ILE A 135 -11.15 0.43 5.38
C ILE A 135 -10.93 -0.96 5.98
N ILE A 136 -9.74 -1.22 6.52
CA ILE A 136 -9.44 -2.53 7.13
C ILE A 136 -10.30 -2.77 8.36
N GLN A 137 -10.40 -1.80 9.29
CA GLN A 137 -11.16 -1.89 10.52
C GLN A 137 -12.66 -2.12 10.29
N TYR A 138 -13.19 -1.73 9.14
CA TYR A 138 -14.58 -2.00 8.77
C TYR A 138 -14.86 -3.51 8.61
N TYR A 139 -13.85 -4.30 8.24
CA TYR A 139 -13.97 -5.74 8.01
C TYR A 139 -13.26 -6.56 9.08
N MET A 140 -12.03 -6.18 9.42
CA MET A 140 -11.12 -6.95 10.28
C MET A 140 -10.47 -6.03 11.31
N GLN A 141 -10.52 -6.41 12.58
CA GLN A 141 -9.91 -5.61 13.65
C GLN A 141 -8.38 -5.64 13.57
N LEU A 142 -7.78 -4.45 13.52
CA LEU A 142 -6.33 -4.28 13.63
C LEU A 142 -5.89 -4.22 15.11
N LYS A 143 -4.71 -4.76 15.40
CA LYS A 143 -4.03 -4.52 16.68
C LYS A 143 -3.48 -3.09 16.71
N PRO A 144 -3.26 -2.48 17.90
CA PRO A 144 -2.72 -1.12 18.01
C PRO A 144 -1.40 -0.91 17.24
N GLU A 145 -0.48 -1.87 17.32
CA GLU A 145 0.81 -1.81 16.62
C GLU A 145 0.68 -1.87 15.10
N GLU A 146 -0.29 -2.60 14.58
CA GLU A 146 -0.57 -2.68 13.14
C GLU A 146 -1.21 -1.40 12.63
N LEU A 147 -2.17 -0.87 13.41
CA LEU A 147 -2.81 0.41 13.13
C LEU A 147 -1.78 1.54 13.07
N LEU A 148 -0.86 1.59 14.03
CA LEU A 148 0.21 2.58 14.03
C LEU A 148 1.17 2.40 12.86
N ALA A 149 1.52 1.16 12.51
CA ALA A 149 2.38 0.89 11.36
C ALA A 149 1.73 1.36 10.06
N ILE A 150 0.48 0.98 9.81
CA ILE A 150 -0.27 1.41 8.61
C ILE A 150 -0.47 2.93 8.61
N ARG A 151 -0.85 3.52 9.75
CA ARG A 151 -1.04 4.97 9.87
C ARG A 151 0.20 5.76 9.48
N TRP A 152 1.38 5.27 9.85
CA TRP A 152 2.63 5.99 9.73
C TRP A 152 3.58 5.46 8.65
N HIS A 153 3.12 4.59 7.72
CA HIS A 153 4.01 4.00 6.71
C HIS A 153 4.65 5.05 5.79
N MET A 154 3.96 6.18 5.53
CA MET A 154 4.53 7.31 4.81
C MET A 154 5.50 8.17 5.66
N GLY A 155 5.70 7.81 6.93
CA GLY A 155 6.56 8.54 7.86
C GLY A 155 6.07 9.95 8.15
N ALA A 156 7.00 10.88 8.37
CA ALA A 156 6.69 12.27 8.67
C ALA A 156 6.05 13.04 7.51
N PHE A 157 6.11 12.51 6.29
CA PHE A 157 5.49 13.12 5.10
C PHE A 157 3.96 13.01 5.08
N GLU A 158 3.40 12.08 5.84
CA GLU A 158 1.94 11.86 5.92
C GLU A 158 1.16 13.11 6.33
N ALA A 159 1.77 13.99 7.07
CA ALA A 159 1.09 15.16 7.63
C ALA A 159 0.93 16.35 6.67
N GLY A 160 1.54 16.31 5.49
CA GLY A 160 1.47 17.41 4.51
C GLY A 160 1.97 18.77 5.01
N VAL A 161 2.52 18.85 6.22
CA VAL A 161 3.00 20.07 6.86
C VAL A 161 4.42 19.86 7.35
N PRO A 162 5.43 20.37 6.64
CA PRO A 162 6.84 20.16 6.97
C PRO A 162 7.25 20.62 8.38
N ASP A 163 6.52 21.55 8.98
CA ASP A 163 6.87 22.22 10.23
C ASP A 163 6.07 21.73 11.45
N ASN A 164 5.34 20.62 11.34
CA ASN A 164 4.53 20.16 12.46
C ASN A 164 5.34 19.29 13.44
N TYR A 165 6.00 19.94 14.39
CA TYR A 165 6.70 19.29 15.52
C TYR A 165 5.83 18.23 16.22
N SER A 166 4.52 18.46 16.34
CA SER A 166 3.57 17.51 16.94
C SER A 166 3.49 16.20 16.14
N THR A 167 3.46 16.29 14.81
CA THR A 167 3.38 15.11 13.93
C THR A 167 4.66 14.29 13.97
N THR A 168 5.82 14.93 13.86
CA THR A 168 7.11 14.24 13.98
C THR A 168 7.25 13.56 15.34
N ARG A 169 6.82 14.22 16.42
CA ARG A 169 6.82 13.64 17.76
C ARG A 169 5.89 12.43 17.88
N SER A 170 4.71 12.49 17.25
CA SER A 170 3.75 11.37 17.25
C SER A 170 4.28 10.18 16.47
N PHE A 171 4.91 10.42 15.32
CA PHE A 171 5.57 9.39 14.53
C PHE A 171 6.70 8.70 15.31
N ASN A 172 7.59 9.47 15.94
CA ASN A 172 8.66 8.91 16.76
C ASN A 172 8.11 8.08 17.92
N LYS A 173 7.08 8.57 18.62
CA LYS A 173 6.42 7.79 19.69
C LYS A 173 5.76 6.50 19.19
N ALA A 174 5.20 6.52 17.98
CA ALA A 174 4.66 5.31 17.36
C ALA A 174 5.78 4.29 17.08
N GLY A 175 6.96 4.76 16.62
CA GLY A 175 8.15 3.94 16.45
C GLY A 175 8.69 3.37 17.78
N ASP A 176 8.68 4.17 18.84
CA ASP A 176 9.03 3.69 20.21
C ASP A 176 8.04 2.62 20.71
N TYR A 177 6.76 2.75 20.32
CA TYR A 177 5.72 1.78 20.70
C TYR A 177 5.88 0.44 20.00
N SER A 178 6.22 0.45 18.70
CA SER A 178 6.35 -0.79 17.91
C SER A 178 7.37 -0.67 16.78
N LYS A 179 8.27 -1.65 16.69
CA LYS A 179 9.20 -1.81 15.55
C LYS A 179 8.49 -1.92 14.20
N LEU A 180 7.23 -2.40 14.16
CA LEU A 180 6.44 -2.53 12.94
C LEU A 180 6.30 -1.20 12.18
N VAL A 181 6.27 -0.06 12.91
CA VAL A 181 6.13 1.28 12.31
C VAL A 181 7.28 1.59 11.36
N HIS A 182 8.51 1.50 11.87
CA HIS A 182 9.69 1.78 11.05
C HIS A 182 9.99 0.66 10.06
N ALA A 183 9.73 -0.60 10.45
CA ALA A 183 9.96 -1.74 9.57
C ALA A 183 9.09 -1.65 8.31
N LEU A 184 7.79 -1.32 8.44
CA LEU A 184 6.91 -1.12 7.29
C LEU A 184 7.34 0.08 6.44
N GLN A 185 7.67 1.21 7.05
CA GLN A 185 8.13 2.40 6.32
C GLN A 185 9.40 2.11 5.49
N ILE A 186 10.37 1.42 6.07
CA ILE A 186 11.61 1.05 5.37
C ILE A 186 11.31 0.05 4.25
N ALA A 187 10.44 -0.93 4.49
CA ALA A 187 10.06 -1.92 3.49
C ALA A 187 9.34 -1.30 2.30
N ASP A 188 8.41 -0.37 2.54
CA ASP A 188 7.68 0.38 1.52
C ASP A 188 8.64 1.21 0.65
N GLN A 189 9.53 2.00 1.27
CA GLN A 189 10.55 2.74 0.54
C GLN A 189 11.52 1.82 -0.22
N SER A 190 11.90 0.68 0.37
CA SER A 190 12.78 -0.28 -0.30
C SER A 190 12.11 -0.90 -1.53
N ALA A 191 10.84 -1.26 -1.45
CA ALA A 191 10.08 -1.73 -2.59
C ALA A 191 10.01 -0.66 -3.68
N THR A 192 9.59 0.55 -3.32
CA THR A 192 9.43 1.68 -4.24
C THR A 192 10.70 2.05 -4.98
N PHE A 193 11.85 2.15 -4.29
CA PHE A 193 13.08 2.70 -4.87
C PHE A 193 14.04 1.65 -5.43
N PHE A 194 13.90 0.38 -5.06
CA PHE A 194 14.86 -0.65 -5.47
C PHE A 194 14.24 -1.77 -6.32
N LEU A 195 12.92 -1.94 -6.30
CA LEU A 195 12.25 -3.03 -7.02
C LEU A 195 11.28 -2.54 -8.11
N GLU A 196 10.85 -1.28 -8.08
CA GLU A 196 9.70 -0.79 -8.84
C GLU A 196 10.07 0.40 -9.76
N GLU A 197 11.12 0.26 -10.53
CA GLU A 197 11.51 1.25 -11.55
C GLU A 197 10.53 1.33 -12.72
#